data_f52c8cb9dead46e52278a524a13dbf1e
#
_entry.id   f52c8cb9dead46e52278a524a13dbf1e
#
_cell.length_a   1.000
_cell.length_b   1.000
_cell.length_c   1.000
_cell.angle_alpha   90.00
_cell.angle_beta   90.00
_cell.angle_gamma   90.00
#
_symmetry.space_group_name_H-M   'P 1'
#
loop_
_entity.id
_entity.type
_entity.pdbx_description
1 polymer ?
#
loop_
_entity_poly.entity_id
_entity_poly.type
_entity_poly.pdbx_seq_one_letter_code
_entity_poly.pdbx_strand_id
1 'polypeptide(L)'
;MDMVLCDFLRAAETLTGEPFPKKDGKLTKDQKKAMINSKKDFWHTLPWTSDGRKLWKAITSNPENQVMILSAYAEWDKNCKPGKKAWIKKNLKPSPSRVYLVKRHEKSNYADDDSILIDDYARNTSDWNKKGTNGITHINTNSTISKLKKLGII
;
A
#
# COMPACT_ATOMS: atom_id res chain seq x y z
N MET A 1 1.04 0.52 -0.82
CA MET A 1 1.07 -0.96 -0.84
C MET A 1 -0.22 -1.51 -0.24
N ASP A 2 -0.49 -1.27 1.05
CA ASP A 2 -1.72 -1.71 1.70
C ASP A 2 -2.93 -1.08 1.01
N MET A 3 -4.01 -1.83 0.89
CA MET A 3 -5.25 -1.48 0.21
C MET A 3 -5.13 -1.07 -1.28
N VAL A 4 -3.92 -1.11 -1.83
CA VAL A 4 -3.65 -0.90 -3.27
C VAL A 4 -3.24 -2.22 -3.92
N LEU A 5 -2.26 -2.91 -3.36
CA LEU A 5 -1.77 -4.19 -3.84
C LEU A 5 -2.12 -5.34 -2.88
N CYS A 6 -2.00 -5.14 -1.57
CA CYS A 6 -2.33 -6.14 -0.57
C CYS A 6 -3.46 -5.68 0.34
N ASP A 7 -4.30 -6.62 0.75
CA ASP A 7 -5.53 -6.40 1.52
C ASP A 7 -5.27 -6.58 3.02
N PHE A 8 -4.75 -5.52 3.63
CA PHE A 8 -4.50 -5.46 5.07
C PHE A 8 -5.79 -5.64 5.89
N LEU A 9 -6.89 -4.99 5.48
CA LEU A 9 -8.14 -5.04 6.24
C LEU A 9 -8.68 -6.47 6.29
N ARG A 10 -8.71 -7.17 5.17
CA ARG A 10 -9.14 -8.57 5.12
C ARG A 10 -8.27 -9.47 6.00
N ALA A 11 -6.95 -9.28 5.97
CA ALA A 11 -6.04 -10.05 6.82
C ALA A 11 -6.27 -9.77 8.31
N ALA A 12 -6.46 -8.50 8.68
CA ALA A 12 -6.71 -8.10 10.06
C ALA A 12 -8.08 -8.63 10.55
N GLU A 13 -9.12 -8.52 9.73
CA GLU A 13 -10.45 -9.06 10.05
C GLU A 13 -10.45 -10.59 10.18
N THR A 14 -9.76 -11.30 9.30
CA THR A 14 -9.61 -12.76 9.38
C THR A 14 -8.91 -13.17 10.68
N LEU A 15 -7.88 -12.43 11.11
CA LEU A 15 -7.13 -12.74 12.31
C LEU A 15 -7.91 -12.42 13.60
N THR A 16 -8.57 -11.27 13.62
CA THR A 16 -9.24 -10.76 14.83
C THR A 16 -10.70 -11.18 14.95
N GLY A 17 -11.33 -11.62 13.86
CA GLY A 17 -12.76 -11.91 13.79
C GLY A 17 -13.64 -10.67 13.76
N GLU A 18 -13.08 -9.46 13.70
CA GLU A 18 -13.79 -8.19 13.77
C GLU A 18 -13.21 -7.17 12.77
N PRO A 19 -14.02 -6.19 12.31
CA PRO A 19 -13.53 -5.10 11.46
C PRO A 19 -12.37 -4.32 12.09
N PHE A 20 -11.37 -3.94 11.31
CA PHE A 20 -10.22 -3.15 11.76
C PHE A 20 -10.24 -1.76 11.10
N PRO A 21 -10.01 -0.66 11.82
CA PRO A 21 -9.86 -0.50 13.29
C PRO A 21 -11.19 -0.20 14.01
N LYS A 22 -12.35 -0.47 13.41
CA LYS A 22 -13.67 -0.08 13.92
C LYS A 22 -13.85 -0.41 15.40
N LYS A 23 -14.54 0.50 16.10
CA LYS A 23 -14.82 0.38 17.53
C LYS A 23 -15.98 -0.57 17.82
N ASP A 24 -16.76 -0.93 16.78
CA ASP A 24 -17.94 -1.78 16.90
C ASP A 24 -17.51 -3.26 16.97
N GLY A 25 -17.26 -3.73 18.16
CA GLY A 25 -16.82 -5.09 18.42
C GLY A 25 -16.38 -5.27 19.86
N LYS A 26 -16.03 -6.50 20.23
CA LYS A 26 -15.58 -6.85 21.57
C LYS A 26 -14.12 -6.46 21.84
N LEU A 27 -13.31 -6.35 20.78
CA LEU A 27 -11.89 -6.07 20.86
C LEU A 27 -11.62 -4.57 20.69
N THR A 28 -10.77 -4.03 21.56
CA THR A 28 -10.23 -2.68 21.37
C THR A 28 -9.24 -2.64 20.22
N LYS A 29 -8.95 -1.43 19.71
CA LYS A 29 -7.91 -1.23 18.69
C LYS A 29 -6.56 -1.78 19.14
N ASP A 30 -6.19 -1.58 20.42
CA ASP A 30 -4.91 -2.04 20.96
C ASP A 30 -4.86 -3.56 21.10
N GLN A 31 -5.97 -4.20 21.46
CA GLN A 31 -6.09 -5.66 21.45
C GLN A 31 -5.91 -6.22 20.05
N LYS A 32 -6.54 -5.62 19.04
CA LYS A 32 -6.38 -6.02 17.63
C LYS A 32 -4.93 -5.86 17.15
N LYS A 33 -4.26 -4.74 17.51
CA LYS A 33 -2.84 -4.55 17.23
C LYS A 33 -1.96 -5.58 17.91
N ALA A 34 -2.24 -5.92 19.17
CA ALA A 34 -1.50 -6.96 19.90
C ALA A 34 -1.64 -8.34 19.23
N MET A 35 -2.83 -8.69 18.73
CA MET A 35 -3.04 -9.93 17.96
C MET A 35 -2.21 -9.94 16.68
N ILE A 36 -2.19 -8.84 15.94
CA ILE A 36 -1.37 -8.70 14.72
C ILE A 36 0.12 -8.84 15.05
N ASN A 37 0.59 -8.14 16.08
CA ASN A 37 2.00 -8.17 16.51
C ASN A 37 2.43 -9.57 16.96
N SER A 38 1.54 -10.35 17.56
CA SER A 38 1.83 -11.73 17.98
C SER A 38 1.97 -12.70 16.80
N LYS A 39 1.38 -12.38 15.64
CA LYS A 39 1.49 -13.19 14.42
C LYS A 39 2.68 -12.73 13.58
N LYS A 40 3.84 -13.34 13.81
CA LYS A 40 5.13 -12.94 13.21
C LYS A 40 5.12 -12.85 11.68
N ASP A 41 4.35 -13.70 11.00
CA ASP A 41 4.24 -13.75 9.54
C ASP A 41 3.07 -12.93 8.97
N PHE A 42 2.35 -12.16 9.80
CA PHE A 42 1.17 -11.42 9.38
C PHE A 42 1.42 -10.56 8.13
N TRP A 43 2.43 -9.69 8.16
CA TRP A 43 2.76 -8.77 7.06
C TRP A 43 3.32 -9.48 5.82
N HIS A 44 4.00 -10.59 6.02
CA HIS A 44 4.56 -11.40 4.94
C HIS A 44 3.49 -12.20 4.19
N THR A 45 2.39 -12.53 4.84
CA THR A 45 1.32 -13.38 4.30
C THR A 45 0.06 -12.61 3.91
N LEU A 46 0.11 -11.28 3.83
CA LEU A 46 -1.03 -10.47 3.40
C LEU A 46 -1.58 -10.97 2.05
N PRO A 47 -2.90 -11.13 1.91
CA PRO A 47 -3.49 -11.45 0.62
C PRO A 47 -3.37 -10.27 -0.34
N TRP A 48 -3.39 -10.55 -1.63
CA TRP A 48 -3.60 -9.52 -2.63
C TRP A 48 -4.99 -8.91 -2.49
N THR A 49 -5.12 -7.61 -2.85
CA THR A 49 -6.45 -7.08 -3.18
C THR A 49 -6.99 -7.82 -4.40
N SER A 50 -8.30 -7.81 -4.60
CA SER A 50 -8.95 -8.51 -5.73
C SER A 50 -8.29 -8.21 -7.08
N ASP A 51 -7.89 -6.97 -7.30
CA ASP A 51 -7.36 -6.44 -8.55
C ASP A 51 -5.89 -6.00 -8.48
N GLY A 52 -5.21 -6.20 -7.36
CA GLY A 52 -3.85 -5.70 -7.16
C GLY A 52 -2.85 -6.25 -8.17
N ARG A 53 -2.99 -7.52 -8.56
CA ARG A 53 -2.16 -8.13 -9.61
C ARG A 53 -2.36 -7.48 -10.97
N LYS A 54 -3.61 -7.14 -11.31
CA LYS A 54 -3.95 -6.43 -12.55
C LYS A 54 -3.31 -5.04 -12.56
N LEU A 55 -3.41 -4.31 -11.45
CA LEU A 55 -2.76 -3.01 -11.32
C LEU A 55 -1.24 -3.11 -11.46
N TRP A 56 -0.60 -4.05 -10.74
CA TRP A 56 0.84 -4.24 -10.83
C TRP A 56 1.30 -4.53 -12.25
N LYS A 57 0.61 -5.45 -12.93
CA LYS A 57 0.89 -5.76 -14.34
C LYS A 57 0.75 -4.54 -15.24
N ALA A 58 -0.28 -3.72 -15.04
CA ALA A 58 -0.52 -2.53 -15.85
C ALA A 58 0.59 -1.49 -15.69
N ILE A 59 0.97 -1.14 -14.44
CA ILE A 59 2.00 -0.10 -14.20
C ILE A 59 3.41 -0.56 -14.57
N THR A 60 3.67 -1.86 -14.60
CA THR A 60 4.97 -2.44 -15.01
C THR A 60 5.04 -2.86 -16.47
N SER A 61 3.97 -2.67 -17.24
CA SER A 61 3.95 -3.04 -18.67
C SER A 61 4.73 -2.07 -19.55
N ASN A 62 4.85 -0.83 -19.15
CA ASN A 62 5.70 0.15 -19.84
C ASN A 62 7.12 0.10 -19.25
N PRO A 63 8.15 -0.31 -20.02
CA PRO A 63 9.51 -0.44 -19.52
C PRO A 63 10.17 0.90 -19.16
N GLU A 64 9.65 2.02 -19.66
CA GLU A 64 10.10 3.35 -19.29
C GLU A 64 9.71 3.76 -17.86
N ASN A 65 8.72 3.08 -17.27
CA ASN A 65 8.28 3.38 -15.93
C ASN A 65 9.24 2.83 -14.87
N GLN A 66 9.77 3.71 -14.03
CA GLN A 66 10.47 3.32 -12.82
C GLN A 66 9.45 3.10 -11.68
N VAL A 67 8.97 1.89 -11.54
CA VAL A 67 7.97 1.57 -10.51
C VAL A 67 8.64 1.31 -9.17
N MET A 68 8.21 2.06 -8.14
CA MET A 68 8.73 1.98 -6.78
C MET A 68 7.60 1.66 -5.78
N ILE A 69 7.98 1.12 -4.64
CA ILE A 69 7.07 0.97 -3.50
C ILE A 69 7.40 2.04 -2.46
N LEU A 70 6.39 2.87 -2.15
CA LEU A 70 6.42 3.82 -1.04
C LEU A 70 5.27 3.48 -0.09
N SER A 71 5.58 2.90 1.05
CA SER A 71 4.57 2.37 1.97
C SER A 71 4.82 2.81 3.41
N ALA A 72 3.75 3.19 4.12
CA ALA A 72 3.84 3.40 5.55
C ALA A 72 4.02 2.05 6.27
N TYR A 73 4.74 2.06 7.37
CA TYR A 73 4.87 0.91 8.24
C TYR A 73 4.19 1.16 9.59
N ALA A 74 3.73 0.08 10.22
CA ALA A 74 3.17 0.12 11.56
C ALA A 74 4.29 0.22 12.59
N GLU A 75 4.44 1.40 13.23
CA GLU A 75 5.50 1.66 14.22
C GLU A 75 5.36 0.78 15.47
N TRP A 76 4.13 0.33 15.74
CA TRP A 76 3.79 -0.53 16.88
C TRP A 76 4.10 -2.01 16.65
N ASP A 77 4.59 -2.40 15.45
CA ASP A 77 4.91 -3.81 15.14
C ASP A 77 6.29 -3.93 14.49
N LYS A 78 7.23 -4.46 15.23
CA LYS A 78 8.60 -4.73 14.74
C LYS A 78 8.68 -5.66 13.53
N ASN A 79 7.66 -6.50 13.32
CA ASN A 79 7.59 -7.43 12.19
C ASN A 79 7.12 -6.75 10.90
N CYS A 80 6.59 -5.52 10.97
CA CYS A 80 5.97 -4.85 9.82
C CYS A 80 6.97 -4.59 8.69
N LYS A 81 8.09 -3.95 8.97
CA LYS A 81 9.11 -3.66 7.93
C LYS A 81 9.68 -4.92 7.28
N PRO A 82 10.21 -5.90 8.03
CA PRO A 82 10.74 -7.12 7.42
C PRO A 82 9.66 -7.93 6.70
N GLY A 83 8.44 -7.99 7.25
CA GLY A 83 7.32 -8.69 6.63
C GLY A 83 6.90 -8.07 5.30
N LYS A 84 6.78 -6.75 5.24
CA LYS A 84 6.48 -6.04 3.97
C LYS A 84 7.56 -6.25 2.91
N LYS A 85 8.84 -6.18 3.30
CA LYS A 85 9.94 -6.48 2.38
C LYS A 85 9.88 -7.91 1.85
N ALA A 86 9.61 -8.89 2.71
CA ALA A 86 9.45 -10.28 2.30
C ALA A 86 8.24 -10.47 1.37
N TRP A 87 7.10 -9.83 1.66
CA TRP A 87 5.93 -9.85 0.79
C TRP A 87 6.24 -9.31 -0.61
N ILE A 88 6.90 -8.14 -0.69
CA ILE A 88 7.30 -7.50 -1.95
C ILE A 88 8.20 -8.43 -2.76
N LYS A 89 9.25 -8.96 -2.13
CA LYS A 89 10.21 -9.88 -2.78
C LYS A 89 9.52 -11.12 -3.35
N LYS A 90 8.55 -11.66 -2.63
CA LYS A 90 7.80 -12.88 -3.03
C LYS A 90 6.81 -12.59 -4.15
N ASN A 91 6.08 -11.50 -4.07
CA ASN A 91 4.87 -11.29 -4.84
C ASN A 91 5.03 -10.37 -6.05
N LEU A 92 5.93 -9.38 -6.00
CA LEU A 92 6.06 -8.42 -7.09
C LEU A 92 7.07 -8.88 -8.15
N LYS A 93 6.54 -9.17 -9.34
CA LYS A 93 7.32 -9.51 -10.54
C LYS A 93 6.77 -8.70 -11.72
N PRO A 94 7.60 -7.90 -12.42
CA PRO A 94 8.99 -7.60 -12.12
C PRO A 94 9.14 -6.95 -10.74
N SER A 95 10.34 -7.01 -10.17
CA SER A 95 10.60 -6.38 -8.87
C SER A 95 10.56 -4.85 -8.99
N PRO A 96 10.07 -4.12 -7.96
CA PRO A 96 10.15 -2.67 -7.97
C PRO A 96 11.61 -2.20 -7.98
N SER A 97 11.89 -1.05 -8.60
CA SER A 97 13.23 -0.49 -8.67
C SER A 97 13.76 -0.08 -7.29
N ARG A 98 12.88 0.40 -6.42
CA ARG A 98 13.20 0.76 -5.03
C ARG A 98 12.03 0.50 -4.09
N VAL A 99 12.33 0.31 -2.80
CA VAL A 99 11.34 0.10 -1.74
C VAL A 99 11.63 1.04 -0.57
N TYR A 100 10.70 1.93 -0.29
CA TYR A 100 10.75 2.85 0.83
C TYR A 100 9.65 2.51 1.83
N LEU A 101 10.04 2.17 3.06
CA LEU A 101 9.13 1.95 4.19
C LEU A 101 9.34 3.08 5.19
N VAL A 102 8.39 4.01 5.21
CA VAL A 102 8.50 5.31 5.88
C VAL A 102 7.33 5.52 6.85
N LYS A 103 7.34 6.58 7.61
CA LYS A 103 6.15 7.04 8.34
C LYS A 103 5.16 7.66 7.36
N ARG A 104 3.85 7.58 7.68
CA ARG A 104 2.81 8.08 6.78
C ARG A 104 3.06 9.52 6.31
N HIS A 105 3.38 10.42 7.26
CA HIS A 105 3.57 11.84 6.97
C HIS A 105 4.85 12.14 6.16
N GLU A 106 5.78 11.22 6.10
CA GLU A 106 7.03 11.36 5.34
C GLU A 106 6.86 11.05 3.85
N LYS A 107 5.75 10.43 3.44
CA LYS A 107 5.53 10.03 2.04
C LYS A 107 5.68 11.21 1.07
N SER A 108 5.10 12.37 1.39
CA SER A 108 5.19 13.55 0.52
C SER A 108 6.60 14.12 0.34
N ASN A 109 7.57 13.71 1.17
CA ASN A 109 8.98 14.10 0.99
C ASN A 109 9.65 13.40 -0.20
N TYR A 110 9.00 12.37 -0.75
CA TYR A 110 9.47 11.64 -1.94
C TYR A 110 8.82 12.14 -3.23
N ALA A 111 7.96 13.16 -3.15
CA ALA A 111 7.35 13.77 -4.32
C ALA A 111 8.37 14.59 -5.10
N ASP A 112 8.36 14.44 -6.41
CA ASP A 112 9.09 15.24 -7.39
C ASP A 112 8.20 15.50 -8.62
N ASP A 113 8.65 16.32 -9.55
CA ASP A 113 7.84 16.78 -10.68
C ASP A 113 7.42 15.64 -11.63
N ASP A 114 8.18 14.54 -11.68
CA ASP A 114 7.97 13.41 -12.58
C ASP A 114 7.32 12.19 -11.91
N SER A 115 7.05 12.27 -10.62
CA SER A 115 6.53 11.13 -9.87
C SER A 115 5.02 11.15 -9.71
N ILE A 116 4.42 9.95 -9.70
CA ILE A 116 2.98 9.74 -9.45
C ILE A 116 2.83 8.83 -8.25
N LEU A 117 2.07 9.29 -7.25
CA LEU A 117 1.70 8.46 -6.11
C LEU A 117 0.33 7.80 -6.36
N ILE A 118 0.26 6.48 -6.20
CA ILE A 118 -1.00 5.72 -6.12
C ILE A 118 -1.17 5.29 -4.67
N ASP A 119 -2.17 5.82 -3.99
CA ASP A 119 -2.41 5.58 -2.56
C ASP A 119 -3.92 5.55 -2.28
N ASP A 120 -4.39 4.66 -1.41
CA ASP A 120 -5.81 4.56 -1.05
C ASP A 120 -6.26 5.67 -0.09
N TYR A 121 -5.33 6.30 0.61
CA TYR A 121 -5.63 7.33 1.59
C TYR A 121 -5.54 8.73 0.97
N ALA A 122 -6.70 9.37 0.82
CA ALA A 122 -6.83 10.68 0.15
C ALA A 122 -5.92 11.78 0.75
N ARG A 123 -5.63 11.73 2.06
CA ARG A 123 -4.70 12.67 2.68
C ARG A 123 -3.28 12.52 2.14
N ASN A 124 -2.83 11.28 1.87
CA ASN A 124 -1.50 11.06 1.31
C ASN A 124 -1.39 11.66 -0.10
N THR A 125 -2.40 11.44 -0.94
CA THR A 125 -2.42 12.00 -2.30
C THR A 125 -2.58 13.52 -2.29
N SER A 126 -3.33 14.09 -1.34
CA SER A 126 -3.44 15.54 -1.15
C SER A 126 -2.11 16.16 -0.73
N ASP A 127 -1.42 15.56 0.24
CA ASP A 127 -0.11 16.04 0.69
C ASP A 127 0.95 15.92 -0.42
N TRP A 128 0.85 14.87 -1.25
CA TRP A 128 1.67 14.69 -2.44
C TRP A 128 1.45 15.80 -3.46
N ASN A 129 0.18 16.12 -3.77
CA ASN A 129 -0.18 17.15 -4.73
C ASN A 129 0.28 18.55 -4.33
N LYS A 130 0.44 18.84 -3.05
CA LYS A 130 1.02 20.11 -2.57
C LYS A 130 2.49 20.29 -2.96
N LYS A 131 3.17 19.22 -3.34
CA LYS A 131 4.56 19.22 -3.81
C LYS A 131 4.67 19.34 -5.35
N GLY A 132 3.55 19.57 -6.03
CA GLY A 132 3.51 19.86 -7.46
C GLY A 132 3.32 18.68 -8.41
N THR A 133 2.97 17.50 -7.90
CA THR A 133 2.87 16.28 -8.70
C THR A 133 1.51 15.58 -8.65
N ASN A 134 1.35 14.48 -9.38
CA ASN A 134 0.09 13.78 -9.52
C ASN A 134 -0.09 12.68 -8.45
N GLY A 135 -0.90 12.93 -7.43
CA GLY A 135 -1.39 11.92 -6.51
C GLY A 135 -2.72 11.35 -6.98
N ILE A 136 -2.79 10.04 -7.16
CA ILE A 136 -3.99 9.31 -7.55
C ILE A 136 -4.55 8.60 -6.33
N THR A 137 -5.68 9.06 -5.81
CA THR A 137 -6.41 8.32 -4.77
C THR A 137 -6.99 7.04 -5.39
N HIS A 138 -6.48 5.90 -4.93
CA HIS A 138 -6.90 4.58 -5.40
C HIS A 138 -8.23 4.18 -4.76
N ILE A 139 -9.26 4.07 -5.59
CA ILE A 139 -10.59 3.57 -5.18
C ILE A 139 -10.78 2.14 -5.70
N ASN A 140 -10.39 1.91 -6.96
CA ASN A 140 -10.37 0.61 -7.62
C ASN A 140 -9.38 0.64 -8.78
N THR A 141 -8.97 -0.52 -9.21
CA THR A 141 -7.96 -0.69 -10.27
C THR A 141 -8.36 -0.07 -11.60
N ASN A 142 -9.62 -0.22 -12.02
CA ASN A 142 -10.06 0.30 -13.31
C ASN A 142 -9.99 1.83 -13.35
N SER A 143 -10.44 2.50 -12.29
CA SER A 143 -10.35 3.96 -12.16
C SER A 143 -8.89 4.43 -12.16
N THR A 144 -8.02 3.75 -11.44
CA THR A 144 -6.59 4.09 -11.38
C THR A 144 -5.92 3.92 -12.75
N ILE A 145 -6.16 2.81 -13.44
CA ILE A 145 -5.66 2.55 -14.80
C ILE A 145 -6.16 3.63 -15.77
N SER A 146 -7.44 4.01 -15.69
CA SER A 146 -8.00 5.06 -16.56
C SER A 146 -7.29 6.40 -16.35
N LYS A 147 -6.99 6.77 -15.11
CA LYS A 147 -6.24 8.00 -14.80
C LYS A 147 -4.80 7.94 -15.31
N LEU A 148 -4.12 6.80 -15.14
CA LEU A 148 -2.75 6.61 -15.64
C LEU A 148 -2.67 6.69 -17.17
N LYS A 149 -3.67 6.13 -17.88
CA LYS A 149 -3.80 6.28 -19.33
C LYS A 149 -3.97 7.73 -19.77
N LYS A 150 -4.82 8.50 -19.07
CA LYS A 150 -5.01 9.93 -19.36
C LYS A 150 -3.75 10.75 -19.15
N LEU A 151 -2.86 10.30 -18.25
CA LEU A 151 -1.56 10.92 -17.99
C LEU A 151 -0.45 10.42 -18.94
N GLY A 152 -0.76 9.49 -19.85
CA GLY A 152 0.22 8.93 -20.78
C GLY A 152 1.26 8.02 -20.13
N ILE A 153 0.96 7.44 -18.95
CA ILE A 153 1.89 6.61 -18.19
C ILE A 153 1.83 5.14 -18.67
N ILE A 154 0.63 4.68 -19.05
CA ILE A 154 0.39 3.31 -19.54
C ILE A 154 -0.52 3.31 -20.75
#